data_7a659299210fd4b111fc137f4f997c09
#
_entry.id   7a659299210fd4b111fc137f4f997c09
#
_cell.length_a   1.000
_cell.length_b   1.000
_cell.length_c   1.000
_cell.angle_alpha   90.00
_cell.angle_beta   90.00
_cell.angle_gamma   90.00
#
_symmetry.space_group_name_H-M   'P 1'
#
loop_
_entity.id
_entity.type
_entity.pdbx_description
1 polymer ?
#
loop_
_entity_poly.entity_id
_entity_poly.type
_entity_poly.pdbx_seq_one_letter_code
_entity_poly.pdbx_strand_id
1 'polypeptide(L)'
;MLRHEGNAIVRERKGPTELPNEDRKKNYKNEDTRTDAKTIAFVFLSLLLDLFAFTMILPLLPSLMDYYSREENQENSLYSTLLQAVRSFQKLTGAPDRFVSVLFGGALGSMYSFLQFLTSPIVGSLSDAYGRKPMLLICLTGIAASHALWSLAETFLIFVVARFIGGLSKANVSLCMAIVTDASTEKTRARGMALVGLAFSVAFIVGPLCGAWFAKTSDITNGPWGERPALYALFLSIANIALVAFCLPETLAKEKRAPVSFTLYKTVDFVSPWHLLNFTAVENLSHYQKKVLSKLGLIYFLYLFVYSGLEFTITFLTHHNFKYTAMQQGKMFLVIGLIMAVLQGGAARRLGTKSAEVAARVSVALTPFAFLCIALAALSNPPFLAPLIWLWTGLVLYALSTAFAVSCMTSIGANRAPGAARGAVLGTLRSLGALARAAGPLLTSSASGRAGAAHKENLRLKNELDRLEEENNMLRLKFEILLDMMTDKTVEAEQAELQRSQSLSSLKQKSKKSKW
;
A
#
# COMPACT_ATOMS: atom_id res chain seq x y z
N MET A 1 -7.86 97.06 -43.34
CA MET A 1 -6.95 95.91 -43.34
C MET A 1 -7.70 94.73 -42.80
N LEU A 2 -8.24 93.95 -43.68
CA LEU A 2 -9.17 92.89 -43.43
C LEU A 2 -8.50 91.55 -43.75
N ARG A 3 -8.61 90.52 -42.89
CA ARG A 3 -8.31 89.15 -43.24
C ARG A 3 -9.53 88.28 -42.99
N HIS A 4 -9.99 87.65 -44.06
CA HIS A 4 -10.95 86.57 -44.03
C HIS A 4 -10.29 85.27 -43.61
N GLU A 5 -10.87 84.52 -42.65
CA GLU A 5 -10.55 83.12 -42.34
C GLU A 5 -11.75 82.27 -42.76
N GLY A 6 -11.48 81.36 -43.70
CA GLY A 6 -12.43 80.34 -44.14
C GLY A 6 -12.45 79.14 -43.26
N ASN A 7 -13.60 78.74 -42.75
CA ASN A 7 -13.84 77.49 -42.00
C ASN A 7 -13.87 76.31 -42.97
N ALA A 8 -12.87 75.41 -42.83
CA ALA A 8 -12.88 74.10 -43.44
C ALA A 8 -13.44 73.06 -42.42
N ILE A 9 -14.62 72.51 -42.75
CA ILE A 9 -15.24 71.41 -41.97
C ILE A 9 -14.50 70.12 -42.29
N VAL A 10 -13.71 69.65 -41.35
CA VAL A 10 -13.10 68.33 -41.38
C VAL A 10 -14.15 67.31 -40.86
N ARG A 11 -14.66 66.45 -41.75
CA ARG A 11 -15.47 65.27 -41.41
C ARG A 11 -14.55 64.21 -40.86
N GLU A 12 -14.57 64.02 -39.53
CA GLU A 12 -14.00 62.84 -38.89
C GLU A 12 -14.73 61.55 -39.32
N ARG A 13 -14.01 60.65 -39.98
CA ARG A 13 -14.47 59.30 -40.22
C ARG A 13 -14.37 58.58 -38.87
N LYS A 14 -15.49 58.23 -38.24
CA LYS A 14 -15.55 57.26 -37.10
C LYS A 14 -15.02 55.96 -37.63
N GLY A 15 -13.83 55.55 -37.09
CA GLY A 15 -13.29 54.21 -37.19
C GLY A 15 -14.15 53.19 -36.40
N PRO A 16 -13.98 51.91 -36.62
CA PRO A 16 -14.79 50.87 -35.97
C PRO A 16 -14.69 50.99 -34.44
N THR A 17 -15.85 51.00 -33.78
CA THR A 17 -16.06 51.09 -32.34
C THR A 17 -15.23 50.01 -31.64
N GLU A 18 -14.10 50.39 -31.03
CA GLU A 18 -13.40 49.52 -30.10
C GLU A 18 -14.31 49.23 -28.90
N LEU A 19 -14.61 47.96 -28.67
CA LEU A 19 -15.30 47.49 -27.47
C LEU A 19 -14.58 47.96 -26.22
N PRO A 20 -15.30 48.32 -25.14
CA PRO A 20 -14.71 48.83 -23.93
C PRO A 20 -13.67 47.82 -23.39
N ASN A 21 -12.54 48.34 -22.94
CA ASN A 21 -11.38 47.57 -22.46
C ASN A 21 -11.70 46.56 -21.33
N GLU A 22 -12.86 46.70 -20.68
CA GLU A 22 -13.37 45.76 -19.65
C GLU A 22 -13.95 44.48 -20.22
N ASP A 23 -14.61 44.49 -21.36
CA ASP A 23 -15.18 43.30 -21.98
C ASP A 23 -14.09 42.43 -22.65
N ARG A 24 -13.04 43.04 -23.19
CA ARG A 24 -11.84 42.32 -23.63
C ARG A 24 -11.14 41.63 -22.44
N LYS A 25 -10.96 42.31 -21.32
CA LYS A 25 -10.38 41.72 -20.10
C LYS A 25 -11.25 40.61 -19.51
N LYS A 26 -12.57 40.72 -19.56
CA LYS A 26 -13.49 39.64 -19.11
C LYS A 26 -13.47 38.44 -20.04
N ASN A 27 -13.39 38.63 -21.36
CA ASN A 27 -13.29 37.53 -22.32
C ASN A 27 -11.95 36.79 -22.21
N TYR A 28 -10.81 37.50 -22.12
CA TYR A 28 -9.50 36.85 -21.86
C TYR A 28 -9.48 36.07 -20.55
N LYS A 29 -10.07 36.61 -19.48
CA LYS A 29 -10.13 35.95 -18.18
C LYS A 29 -11.04 34.71 -18.18
N ASN A 30 -12.09 34.69 -18.98
CA ASN A 30 -13.00 33.57 -19.17
C ASN A 30 -12.37 32.47 -20.05
N GLU A 31 -11.58 32.83 -21.07
CA GLU A 31 -10.84 31.87 -21.89
C GLU A 31 -9.72 31.18 -21.11
N ASP A 32 -8.93 31.93 -20.33
CA ASP A 32 -7.90 31.35 -19.46
C ASP A 32 -8.48 30.37 -18.44
N THR A 33 -9.58 30.74 -17.76
CA THR A 33 -10.21 29.84 -16.76
C THR A 33 -10.83 28.60 -17.41
N ARG A 34 -11.29 28.68 -18.66
CA ARG A 34 -11.85 27.53 -19.40
C ARG A 34 -10.74 26.58 -19.90
N THR A 35 -9.60 27.12 -20.27
CA THR A 35 -8.43 26.35 -20.69
C THR A 35 -7.83 25.59 -19.51
N ASP A 36 -7.71 26.21 -18.35
CA ASP A 36 -7.25 25.60 -17.11
C ASP A 36 -8.14 24.41 -16.68
N ALA A 37 -9.47 24.59 -16.75
CA ALA A 37 -10.42 23.53 -16.39
C ALA A 37 -10.33 22.31 -17.33
N LYS A 38 -10.13 22.53 -18.63
CA LYS A 38 -9.93 21.46 -19.62
C LYS A 38 -8.62 20.71 -19.37
N THR A 39 -7.53 21.42 -19.10
CA THR A 39 -6.22 20.83 -18.78
C THR A 39 -6.31 19.94 -17.55
N ILE A 40 -6.96 20.41 -16.48
CA ILE A 40 -7.17 19.60 -15.26
C ILE A 40 -8.02 18.35 -15.54
N ALA A 41 -9.05 18.46 -16.40
CA ALA A 41 -9.86 17.31 -16.79
C ALA A 41 -9.07 16.26 -17.60
N PHE A 42 -8.21 16.70 -18.52
CA PHE A 42 -7.32 15.77 -19.26
C PHE A 42 -6.30 15.09 -18.34
N VAL A 43 -5.73 15.82 -17.38
CA VAL A 43 -4.82 15.23 -16.37
C VAL A 43 -5.56 14.22 -15.51
N PHE A 44 -6.79 14.53 -15.08
CA PHE A 44 -7.63 13.59 -14.34
C PHE A 44 -7.87 12.29 -15.12
N LEU A 45 -8.26 12.42 -16.40
CA LEU A 45 -8.51 11.26 -17.26
C LEU A 45 -7.23 10.44 -17.52
N SER A 46 -6.11 11.12 -17.76
CA SER A 46 -4.80 10.50 -17.93
C SER A 46 -4.39 9.70 -16.68
N LEU A 47 -4.53 10.29 -15.49
CA LEU A 47 -4.27 9.59 -14.22
C LEU A 47 -5.21 8.40 -14.00
N LEU A 48 -6.47 8.56 -14.36
CA LEU A 48 -7.46 7.50 -14.23
C LEU A 48 -7.08 6.29 -15.09
N LEU A 49 -6.74 6.49 -16.36
CA LEU A 49 -6.32 5.43 -17.28
C LEU A 49 -5.04 4.72 -16.78
N ASP A 50 -4.04 5.50 -16.35
CA ASP A 50 -2.78 4.97 -15.85
C ASP A 50 -2.96 4.16 -14.55
N LEU A 51 -3.72 4.70 -13.60
CA LEU A 51 -3.97 4.02 -12.33
C LEU A 51 -4.86 2.79 -12.49
N PHE A 52 -5.79 2.81 -13.44
CA PHE A 52 -6.56 1.65 -13.84
C PHE A 52 -5.66 0.51 -14.31
N ALA A 53 -4.79 0.78 -15.28
CA ALA A 53 -3.83 -0.20 -15.79
C ALA A 53 -2.92 -0.74 -14.67
N PHE A 54 -2.49 0.14 -13.76
CA PHE A 54 -1.62 -0.23 -12.64
C PHE A 54 -2.31 -1.11 -11.60
N THR A 55 -3.56 -0.82 -11.23
CA THR A 55 -4.26 -1.53 -10.14
C THR A 55 -4.82 -2.88 -10.54
N MET A 56 -4.94 -3.15 -11.85
CA MET A 56 -5.41 -4.46 -12.36
C MET A 56 -4.55 -5.64 -11.88
N ILE A 57 -3.26 -5.44 -11.63
CA ILE A 57 -2.36 -6.52 -11.21
C ILE A 57 -2.55 -6.93 -9.73
N LEU A 58 -3.09 -6.07 -8.88
CA LEU A 58 -3.13 -6.31 -7.43
C LEU A 58 -3.76 -7.64 -7.03
N PRO A 59 -4.97 -8.02 -7.52
CA PRO A 59 -5.58 -9.29 -7.16
C PRO A 59 -4.93 -10.50 -7.86
N LEU A 60 -4.09 -10.25 -8.88
CA LEU A 60 -3.46 -11.29 -9.67
C LEU A 60 -2.11 -11.72 -9.09
N LEU A 61 -1.48 -10.86 -8.30
CA LEU A 61 -0.09 -11.03 -7.86
C LEU A 61 0.16 -12.34 -7.12
N PRO A 62 -0.69 -12.80 -6.16
CA PRO A 62 -0.50 -14.09 -5.51
C PRO A 62 -0.52 -15.26 -6.49
N SER A 63 -1.54 -15.31 -7.35
CA SER A 63 -1.69 -16.39 -8.35
C SER A 63 -0.56 -16.39 -9.39
N LEU A 64 -0.04 -15.20 -9.74
CA LEU A 64 1.10 -15.05 -10.63
C LEU A 64 2.39 -15.59 -9.99
N MET A 65 2.59 -15.36 -8.71
CA MET A 65 3.72 -15.93 -7.98
C MET A 65 3.61 -17.46 -7.87
N ASP A 66 2.41 -18.00 -7.64
CA ASP A 66 2.18 -19.44 -7.63
C ASP A 66 2.44 -20.07 -8.99
N TYR A 67 2.07 -19.39 -10.10
CA TYR A 67 2.33 -19.83 -11.47
C TYR A 67 3.85 -19.96 -11.74
N TYR A 68 4.62 -18.89 -11.54
CA TYR A 68 6.08 -18.93 -11.76
C TYR A 68 6.80 -19.90 -10.82
N SER A 69 6.29 -20.09 -9.60
CA SER A 69 6.83 -21.09 -8.67
C SER A 69 6.71 -22.53 -9.18
N ARG A 70 5.69 -22.82 -9.99
CA ARG A 70 5.48 -24.16 -10.57
C ARG A 70 6.28 -24.38 -11.85
N GLU A 71 6.32 -23.35 -12.72
CA GLU A 71 6.94 -23.44 -14.04
C GLU A 71 8.49 -23.36 -13.99
N GLU A 72 9.06 -22.55 -13.11
CA GLU A 72 10.49 -22.27 -13.06
C GLU A 72 11.23 -22.94 -11.89
N ASN A 73 10.89 -24.16 -11.54
CA ASN A 73 11.55 -24.90 -10.45
C ASN A 73 12.93 -25.48 -10.87
N GLN A 74 13.53 -24.98 -11.96
CA GLN A 74 14.85 -25.39 -12.43
C GLN A 74 15.97 -24.67 -11.66
N GLU A 75 17.06 -25.40 -11.33
CA GLU A 75 18.14 -24.93 -10.45
C GLU A 75 18.92 -23.69 -10.92
N ASN A 76 18.82 -23.29 -12.20
CA ASN A 76 19.56 -22.15 -12.79
C ASN A 76 18.66 -21.00 -13.29
N SER A 77 17.42 -20.89 -12.84
CA SER A 77 16.54 -19.79 -13.22
C SER A 77 16.80 -18.54 -12.37
N LEU A 78 16.46 -17.34 -12.90
CA LEU A 78 16.47 -16.11 -12.09
C LEU A 78 15.52 -16.24 -10.89
N TYR A 79 14.40 -16.96 -11.08
CA TYR A 79 13.45 -17.25 -10.01
C TYR A 79 14.14 -17.98 -8.86
N SER A 80 14.90 -19.05 -9.14
CA SER A 80 15.61 -19.83 -8.11
C SER A 80 16.68 -18.98 -7.40
N THR A 81 17.43 -18.14 -8.13
CA THR A 81 18.45 -17.24 -7.56
C THR A 81 17.83 -16.19 -6.63
N LEU A 82 16.77 -15.52 -7.06
CA LEU A 82 16.04 -14.56 -6.23
C LEU A 82 15.33 -15.25 -5.06
N LEU A 83 14.79 -16.44 -5.27
CA LEU A 83 14.19 -17.25 -4.22
C LEU A 83 15.22 -17.62 -3.15
N GLN A 84 16.46 -17.95 -3.54
CA GLN A 84 17.55 -18.23 -2.62
C GLN A 84 17.96 -16.97 -1.83
N ALA A 85 17.99 -15.80 -2.46
CA ALA A 85 18.21 -14.52 -1.77
C ALA A 85 17.09 -14.22 -0.77
N VAL A 86 15.82 -14.43 -1.17
CA VAL A 86 14.66 -14.28 -0.27
C VAL A 86 14.69 -15.30 0.87
N ARG A 87 15.06 -16.55 0.61
CA ARG A 87 15.26 -17.57 1.66
C ARG A 87 16.40 -17.24 2.62
N SER A 88 17.50 -16.66 2.12
CA SER A 88 18.59 -16.19 2.97
C SER A 88 18.13 -15.04 3.87
N PHE A 89 17.37 -14.09 3.32
CA PHE A 89 16.73 -13.02 4.08
C PHE A 89 15.69 -13.58 5.08
N GLN A 90 14.91 -14.58 4.68
CA GLN A 90 13.96 -15.29 5.52
C GLN A 90 14.64 -15.96 6.73
N LYS A 91 15.77 -16.66 6.51
CA LYS A 91 16.56 -17.24 7.60
C LYS A 91 17.06 -16.19 8.58
N LEU A 92 17.54 -15.04 8.08
CA LEU A 92 17.95 -13.89 8.90
C LEU A 92 16.77 -13.33 9.72
N THR A 93 15.56 -13.34 9.18
CA THR A 93 14.36 -12.79 9.83
C THR A 93 13.60 -13.83 10.67
N GLY A 94 13.91 -15.12 10.55
CA GLY A 94 13.22 -16.20 11.27
C GLY A 94 11.79 -16.45 10.78
N ALA A 95 11.46 -16.08 9.55
CA ALA A 95 10.13 -16.26 8.98
C ALA A 95 9.88 -17.72 8.54
N PRO A 96 8.69 -18.32 8.77
CA PRO A 96 8.37 -19.68 8.31
C PRO A 96 8.31 -19.80 6.79
N ASP A 97 8.58 -21.01 6.27
CA ASP A 97 8.63 -21.30 4.82
C ASP A 97 7.35 -20.96 4.06
N ARG A 98 6.19 -21.03 4.70
CA ARG A 98 4.89 -20.67 4.12
C ARG A 98 4.77 -19.19 3.69
N PHE A 99 5.66 -18.30 4.18
CA PHE A 99 5.66 -16.88 3.85
C PHE A 99 6.62 -16.50 2.72
N VAL A 100 7.30 -17.47 2.09
CA VAL A 100 8.25 -17.20 0.99
C VAL A 100 7.58 -16.43 -0.15
N SER A 101 6.39 -16.84 -0.60
CA SER A 101 5.66 -16.15 -1.68
C SER A 101 5.29 -14.71 -1.30
N VAL A 102 4.93 -14.47 -0.02
CA VAL A 102 4.62 -13.11 0.49
C VAL A 102 5.86 -12.24 0.52
N LEU A 103 6.99 -12.77 1.01
CA LEU A 103 8.28 -12.08 1.01
C LEU A 103 8.76 -11.76 -0.41
N PHE A 104 8.61 -12.71 -1.31
CA PHE A 104 9.01 -12.57 -2.69
C PHE A 104 8.19 -11.50 -3.43
N GLY A 105 6.87 -11.56 -3.32
CA GLY A 105 6.00 -10.52 -3.86
C GLY A 105 6.22 -9.16 -3.19
N GLY A 106 6.50 -9.15 -1.86
CA GLY A 106 6.87 -7.96 -1.10
C GLY A 106 8.14 -7.31 -1.63
N ALA A 107 9.16 -8.11 -1.95
CA ALA A 107 10.42 -7.64 -2.54
C ALA A 107 10.18 -6.97 -3.92
N LEU A 108 9.35 -7.56 -4.77
CA LEU A 108 8.99 -6.97 -6.07
C LEU A 108 8.22 -5.65 -5.93
N GLY A 109 7.25 -5.59 -5.02
CA GLY A 109 6.49 -4.37 -4.74
C GLY A 109 7.39 -3.27 -4.15
N SER A 110 8.31 -3.64 -3.27
CA SER A 110 9.31 -2.73 -2.70
C SER A 110 10.29 -2.22 -3.76
N MET A 111 10.78 -3.09 -4.63
CA MET A 111 11.64 -2.71 -5.77
C MET A 111 10.94 -1.67 -6.65
N TYR A 112 9.70 -1.93 -7.06
CA TYR A 112 8.91 -1.01 -7.87
C TYR A 112 8.75 0.36 -7.21
N SER A 113 8.39 0.39 -5.93
CA SER A 113 8.19 1.62 -5.17
C SER A 113 9.50 2.37 -4.89
N PHE A 114 10.61 1.64 -4.71
CA PHE A 114 11.94 2.21 -4.55
C PHE A 114 12.43 2.90 -5.83
N LEU A 115 12.24 2.25 -6.98
CA LEU A 115 12.57 2.85 -8.27
C LEU A 115 11.72 4.11 -8.53
N GLN A 116 10.43 4.06 -8.20
CA GLN A 116 9.56 5.23 -8.25
C GLN A 116 10.06 6.37 -7.35
N PHE A 117 10.51 6.04 -6.15
CA PHE A 117 11.09 7.01 -5.21
C PHE A 117 12.33 7.70 -5.79
N LEU A 118 13.26 6.94 -6.36
CA LEU A 118 14.49 7.46 -6.96
C LEU A 118 14.22 8.32 -8.20
N THR A 119 13.34 7.86 -9.07
CA THR A 119 13.10 8.53 -10.37
C THR A 119 12.18 9.73 -10.29
N SER A 120 11.24 9.77 -9.34
CA SER A 120 10.26 10.86 -9.26
C SER A 120 10.88 12.25 -9.11
N PRO A 121 11.89 12.48 -8.24
CA PRO A 121 12.55 13.78 -8.17
C PRO A 121 13.38 14.11 -9.42
N ILE A 122 14.07 13.10 -9.99
CA ILE A 122 14.88 13.27 -11.20
C ILE A 122 14.00 13.70 -12.37
N VAL A 123 12.92 12.97 -12.62
CA VAL A 123 11.98 13.26 -13.71
C VAL A 123 11.25 14.58 -13.46
N GLY A 124 10.89 14.87 -12.20
CA GLY A 124 10.32 16.15 -11.80
C GLY A 124 11.23 17.31 -12.19
N SER A 125 12.50 17.23 -11.81
CA SER A 125 13.51 18.22 -12.14
C SER A 125 13.72 18.37 -13.66
N LEU A 126 13.85 17.25 -14.37
CA LEU A 126 13.97 17.27 -15.83
C LEU A 126 12.74 17.91 -16.50
N SER A 127 11.56 17.75 -15.91
CA SER A 127 10.34 18.38 -16.42
C SER A 127 10.32 19.90 -16.23
N ASP A 128 11.04 20.44 -15.24
CA ASP A 128 11.23 21.88 -15.07
C ASP A 128 12.14 22.47 -16.15
N ALA A 129 13.03 21.66 -16.74
CA ALA A 129 13.94 22.08 -17.78
C ALA A 129 13.41 21.84 -19.20
N TYR A 130 12.88 20.65 -19.47
CA TYR A 130 12.43 20.25 -20.82
C TYR A 130 10.96 20.52 -21.10
N GLY A 131 10.15 20.70 -20.06
CA GLY A 131 8.70 20.87 -20.14
C GLY A 131 7.94 19.69 -19.55
N ARG A 132 6.71 19.94 -19.10
CA ARG A 132 5.86 18.94 -18.42
C ARG A 132 5.40 17.84 -19.35
N LYS A 133 4.83 18.22 -20.51
CA LYS A 133 4.25 17.28 -21.48
C LYS A 133 5.27 16.30 -22.07
N PRO A 134 6.46 16.71 -22.55
CA PRO A 134 7.45 15.77 -23.09
C PRO A 134 7.89 14.74 -22.05
N MET A 135 8.14 15.18 -20.81
CA MET A 135 8.55 14.25 -19.74
C MET A 135 7.44 13.30 -19.32
N LEU A 136 6.18 13.78 -19.34
CA LEU A 136 5.03 12.91 -19.10
C LEU A 136 4.89 11.84 -20.19
N LEU A 137 5.06 12.20 -21.46
CA LEU A 137 5.02 11.25 -22.58
C LEU A 137 6.15 10.19 -22.48
N ILE A 138 7.36 10.58 -22.10
CA ILE A 138 8.47 9.62 -21.84
C ILE A 138 8.08 8.63 -20.74
N CYS A 139 7.54 9.10 -19.63
CA CYS A 139 7.08 8.23 -18.55
C CYS A 139 5.99 7.27 -19.01
N LEU A 140 4.97 7.76 -19.72
CA LEU A 140 3.87 6.94 -20.21
C LEU A 140 4.33 5.91 -21.25
N THR A 141 5.31 6.24 -22.11
CA THR A 141 5.92 5.30 -23.05
C THR A 141 6.66 4.18 -22.32
N GLY A 142 7.41 4.50 -21.27
CA GLY A 142 8.06 3.49 -20.43
C GLY A 142 7.05 2.60 -19.69
N ILE A 143 5.93 3.15 -19.22
CA ILE A 143 4.83 2.37 -18.63
C ILE A 143 4.19 1.45 -19.68
N ALA A 144 3.94 1.92 -20.89
CA ALA A 144 3.42 1.09 -21.97
C ALA A 144 4.39 -0.05 -22.33
N ALA A 145 5.69 0.23 -22.42
CA ALA A 145 6.73 -0.78 -22.61
C ALA A 145 6.75 -1.84 -21.48
N SER A 146 6.55 -1.39 -20.22
CA SER A 146 6.40 -2.31 -19.08
C SER A 146 5.20 -3.24 -19.24
N HIS A 147 4.04 -2.73 -19.67
CA HIS A 147 2.85 -3.56 -19.90
C HIS A 147 2.99 -4.47 -21.11
N ALA A 148 3.68 -4.02 -22.18
CA ALA A 148 4.01 -4.87 -23.32
C ALA A 148 4.94 -6.04 -22.92
N LEU A 149 5.99 -5.78 -22.13
CA LEU A 149 6.84 -6.83 -21.60
C LEU A 149 6.09 -7.78 -20.66
N TRP A 150 5.15 -7.25 -19.86
CA TRP A 150 4.32 -8.11 -19.00
C TRP A 150 3.41 -9.03 -19.83
N SER A 151 2.84 -8.55 -20.94
CA SER A 151 2.00 -9.40 -21.81
C SER A 151 2.78 -10.52 -22.51
N LEU A 152 4.09 -10.35 -22.66
CA LEU A 152 5.02 -11.32 -23.25
C LEU A 152 5.81 -12.12 -22.20
N ALA A 153 5.44 -12.00 -20.91
CA ALA A 153 6.21 -12.55 -19.80
C ALA A 153 5.96 -14.06 -19.62
N GLU A 154 6.53 -14.88 -20.50
CA GLU A 154 6.58 -16.33 -20.35
C GLU A 154 7.48 -16.74 -19.18
N THR A 155 8.58 -16.01 -18.94
CA THR A 155 9.53 -16.27 -17.86
C THR A 155 9.40 -15.22 -16.76
N PHE A 156 9.75 -15.62 -15.53
CA PHE A 156 9.80 -14.72 -14.38
C PHE A 156 10.77 -13.57 -14.59
N LEU A 157 11.89 -13.80 -15.31
CA LEU A 157 12.85 -12.75 -15.66
C LEU A 157 12.18 -11.60 -16.41
N ILE A 158 11.40 -11.93 -17.47
CA ILE A 158 10.72 -10.90 -18.29
C ILE A 158 9.72 -10.13 -17.42
N PHE A 159 9.01 -10.81 -16.51
CA PHE A 159 8.11 -10.17 -15.57
C PHE A 159 8.83 -9.20 -14.63
N VAL A 160 9.97 -9.59 -14.05
CA VAL A 160 10.79 -8.72 -13.20
C VAL A 160 11.31 -7.50 -13.96
N VAL A 161 11.81 -7.68 -15.19
CA VAL A 161 12.25 -6.58 -16.07
C VAL A 161 11.09 -5.65 -16.38
N ALA A 162 9.91 -6.18 -16.67
CA ALA A 162 8.70 -5.38 -16.86
C ALA A 162 8.40 -4.52 -15.63
N ARG A 163 8.45 -5.09 -14.40
CA ARG A 163 8.25 -4.36 -13.15
C ARG A 163 9.33 -3.31 -12.91
N PHE A 164 10.58 -3.60 -13.25
CA PHE A 164 11.70 -2.68 -13.13
C PHE A 164 11.50 -1.44 -14.03
N ILE A 165 11.21 -1.64 -15.31
CA ILE A 165 10.95 -0.54 -16.27
C ILE A 165 9.73 0.27 -15.83
N GLY A 166 8.66 -0.40 -15.40
CA GLY A 166 7.47 0.25 -14.88
C GLY A 166 7.74 1.12 -13.65
N GLY A 167 8.58 0.65 -12.72
CA GLY A 167 9.01 1.41 -11.54
C GLY A 167 9.81 2.67 -11.89
N LEU A 168 10.77 2.55 -12.80
CA LEU A 168 11.55 3.69 -13.32
C LEU A 168 10.68 4.75 -14.00
N SER A 169 9.61 4.33 -14.65
CA SER A 169 8.72 5.20 -15.43
C SER A 169 7.57 5.80 -14.62
N LYS A 170 7.38 5.40 -13.34
CA LYS A 170 6.20 5.77 -12.51
C LYS A 170 6.28 7.17 -11.88
N ALA A 171 7.08 8.07 -12.42
CA ALA A 171 7.12 9.48 -12.04
C ALA A 171 5.94 10.31 -12.60
N ASN A 172 5.13 9.74 -13.50
CA ASN A 172 3.99 10.39 -14.16
C ASN A 172 2.99 11.02 -13.19
N VAL A 173 2.72 10.39 -12.04
CA VAL A 173 1.80 10.95 -11.02
C VAL A 173 2.32 12.27 -10.45
N SER A 174 3.64 12.38 -10.20
CA SER A 174 4.28 13.61 -9.72
C SER A 174 4.19 14.71 -10.78
N LEU A 175 4.40 14.36 -12.06
CA LEU A 175 4.25 15.28 -13.20
C LEU A 175 2.81 15.78 -13.35
N CYS A 176 1.83 14.90 -13.24
CA CYS A 176 0.41 15.29 -13.28
C CYS A 176 0.05 16.28 -12.17
N MET A 177 0.61 16.10 -10.96
CA MET A 177 0.41 17.06 -9.87
C MET A 177 1.09 18.40 -10.15
N ALA A 178 2.27 18.40 -10.77
CA ALA A 178 2.93 19.62 -11.20
C ALA A 178 2.09 20.34 -12.27
N ILE A 179 1.59 19.63 -13.28
CA ILE A 179 0.70 20.19 -14.30
C ILE A 179 -0.57 20.79 -13.69
N VAL A 180 -1.21 20.09 -12.75
CA VAL A 180 -2.37 20.62 -12.02
C VAL A 180 -2.01 21.89 -11.25
N THR A 181 -0.81 21.94 -10.65
CA THR A 181 -0.33 23.12 -9.93
C THR A 181 -0.09 24.29 -10.88
N ASP A 182 0.52 24.04 -12.05
CA ASP A 182 0.83 25.05 -13.07
C ASP A 182 -0.45 25.60 -13.72
N ALA A 183 -1.45 24.74 -13.98
CA ALA A 183 -2.75 25.09 -14.58
C ALA A 183 -3.79 25.57 -13.57
N SER A 184 -3.48 25.72 -12.29
CA SER A 184 -4.43 26.11 -11.26
C SER A 184 -4.08 27.43 -10.62
N THR A 185 -5.09 28.27 -10.40
CA THR A 185 -4.98 29.43 -9.50
C THR A 185 -4.96 28.98 -8.03
N GLU A 186 -4.57 29.85 -7.10
CA GLU A 186 -4.61 29.52 -5.66
C GLU A 186 -5.98 29.03 -5.19
N LYS A 187 -7.06 29.57 -5.74
CA LYS A 187 -8.45 29.22 -5.39
C LYS A 187 -8.89 27.87 -5.99
N THR A 188 -8.39 27.49 -7.16
CA THR A 188 -8.81 26.28 -7.88
C THR A 188 -7.88 25.08 -7.65
N ARG A 189 -6.65 25.32 -7.18
CA ARG A 189 -5.62 24.28 -6.93
C ARG A 189 -6.10 23.16 -6.00
N ALA A 190 -6.79 23.51 -4.91
CA ALA A 190 -7.34 22.52 -3.99
C ALA A 190 -8.34 21.58 -4.68
N ARG A 191 -9.16 22.10 -5.62
CA ARG A 191 -10.09 21.28 -6.41
C ARG A 191 -9.35 20.36 -7.38
N GLY A 192 -8.32 20.88 -8.06
CA GLY A 192 -7.47 20.08 -8.96
C GLY A 192 -6.79 18.93 -8.24
N MET A 193 -6.20 19.19 -7.07
CA MET A 193 -5.58 18.14 -6.24
C MET A 193 -6.60 17.12 -5.72
N ALA A 194 -7.82 17.56 -5.41
CA ALA A 194 -8.89 16.64 -5.02
C ALA A 194 -9.31 15.70 -6.16
N LEU A 195 -9.27 16.17 -7.43
CA LEU A 195 -9.50 15.31 -8.59
C LEU A 195 -8.41 14.23 -8.74
N VAL A 196 -7.15 14.57 -8.47
CA VAL A 196 -6.07 13.58 -8.43
C VAL A 196 -6.38 12.47 -7.39
N GLY A 197 -6.81 12.84 -6.18
CA GLY A 197 -7.25 11.87 -5.16
C GLY A 197 -8.45 11.03 -5.62
N LEU A 198 -9.40 11.63 -6.30
CA LEU A 198 -10.57 10.93 -6.86
C LEU A 198 -10.15 9.90 -7.94
N ALA A 199 -9.18 10.22 -8.79
CA ALA A 199 -8.66 9.27 -9.78
C ALA A 199 -8.09 8.01 -9.11
N PHE A 200 -7.33 8.17 -8.02
CA PHE A 200 -6.86 7.03 -7.22
C PHE A 200 -8.02 6.19 -6.68
N SER A 201 -9.01 6.84 -6.05
CA SER A 201 -10.16 6.11 -5.47
C SER A 201 -10.93 5.31 -6.52
N VAL A 202 -11.24 5.92 -7.67
CA VAL A 202 -11.97 5.25 -8.76
C VAL A 202 -11.15 4.10 -9.35
N ALA A 203 -9.84 4.30 -9.56
CA ALA A 203 -8.96 3.27 -10.09
C ALA A 203 -8.83 2.07 -9.15
N PHE A 204 -8.72 2.29 -7.83
CA PHE A 204 -8.70 1.21 -6.83
C PHE A 204 -10.05 0.49 -6.68
N ILE A 205 -11.16 1.10 -7.09
CA ILE A 205 -12.47 0.45 -7.15
C ILE A 205 -12.56 -0.49 -8.35
N VAL A 206 -12.28 0.03 -9.54
CA VAL A 206 -12.62 -0.63 -10.80
C VAL A 206 -11.45 -1.49 -11.32
N GLY A 207 -10.21 -1.03 -11.13
CA GLY A 207 -9.02 -1.71 -11.67
C GLY A 207 -8.87 -3.16 -11.20
N PRO A 208 -8.87 -3.44 -9.87
CA PRO A 208 -8.75 -4.82 -9.38
C PRO A 208 -9.91 -5.71 -9.83
N LEU A 209 -11.13 -5.17 -9.93
CA LEU A 209 -12.29 -5.92 -10.40
C LEU A 209 -12.15 -6.32 -11.86
N CYS A 210 -11.74 -5.37 -12.72
CA CYS A 210 -11.47 -5.63 -14.13
C CYS A 210 -10.31 -6.63 -14.31
N GLY A 211 -9.20 -6.46 -13.58
CA GLY A 211 -8.08 -7.39 -13.60
C GLY A 211 -8.49 -8.81 -13.26
N ALA A 212 -9.26 -8.98 -12.20
CA ALA A 212 -9.77 -10.27 -11.77
C ALA A 212 -10.78 -10.89 -12.77
N TRP A 213 -11.59 -10.06 -13.43
CA TRP A 213 -12.54 -10.53 -14.46
C TRP A 213 -11.80 -11.05 -15.69
N PHE A 214 -10.79 -10.33 -16.17
CA PHE A 214 -9.97 -10.78 -17.30
C PHE A 214 -9.15 -12.04 -16.97
N ALA A 215 -8.64 -12.17 -15.73
CA ALA A 215 -7.95 -13.38 -15.32
C ALA A 215 -8.85 -14.61 -15.32
N LYS A 216 -10.13 -14.46 -14.94
CA LYS A 216 -11.12 -15.55 -14.95
C LYS A 216 -11.43 -16.02 -16.38
N THR A 217 -11.41 -15.13 -17.36
CA THR A 217 -11.68 -15.45 -18.78
C THR A 217 -10.45 -15.93 -19.54
N SER A 218 -9.26 -15.93 -18.92
CA SER A 218 -8.04 -16.49 -19.50
C SER A 218 -8.03 -18.00 -19.23
N ASP A 219 -8.24 -18.80 -20.28
CA ASP A 219 -8.01 -20.24 -20.20
C ASP A 219 -6.51 -20.48 -20.00
N ILE A 220 -6.19 -21.25 -18.96
CA ILE A 220 -4.83 -21.56 -18.49
C ILE A 220 -4.02 -22.30 -19.59
N THR A 221 -4.68 -22.80 -20.62
CA THR A 221 -4.13 -23.70 -21.63
C THR A 221 -3.47 -23.02 -22.84
N ASN A 222 -3.66 -21.71 -23.09
CA ASN A 222 -3.30 -21.07 -24.37
C ASN A 222 -2.45 -19.79 -24.25
N GLY A 223 -1.59 -19.65 -23.24
CA GLY A 223 -0.68 -18.52 -23.13
C GLY A 223 -0.16 -18.27 -21.71
N PRO A 224 0.78 -17.33 -21.51
CA PRO A 224 1.31 -16.98 -20.19
C PRO A 224 0.17 -16.53 -19.28
N TRP A 225 0.17 -17.00 -18.06
CA TRP A 225 -0.86 -16.61 -17.09
C TRP A 225 -0.81 -15.09 -16.82
N GLY A 226 -1.93 -14.41 -17.02
CA GLY A 226 -2.00 -12.94 -16.86
C GLY A 226 -1.78 -12.14 -18.14
N GLU A 227 -1.63 -12.78 -19.31
CA GLU A 227 -1.48 -12.12 -20.62
C GLU A 227 -2.64 -11.16 -20.92
N ARG A 228 -3.88 -11.62 -20.81
CA ARG A 228 -5.07 -10.79 -21.11
C ARG A 228 -5.15 -9.52 -20.27
N PRO A 229 -5.05 -9.57 -18.91
CA PRO A 229 -4.96 -8.34 -18.11
C PRO A 229 -3.83 -7.43 -18.55
N ALA A 230 -2.67 -7.97 -18.92
CA ALA A 230 -1.52 -7.20 -19.38
C ALA A 230 -1.79 -6.50 -20.73
N LEU A 231 -2.43 -7.17 -21.68
CA LEU A 231 -2.85 -6.59 -22.96
C LEU A 231 -3.87 -5.44 -22.77
N TYR A 232 -4.83 -5.59 -21.85
CA TYR A 232 -5.75 -4.49 -21.53
C TYR A 232 -5.04 -3.32 -20.86
N ALA A 233 -4.08 -3.59 -19.95
CA ALA A 233 -3.25 -2.54 -19.36
C ALA A 233 -2.41 -1.82 -20.42
N LEU A 234 -1.87 -2.55 -21.40
CA LEU A 234 -1.15 -1.98 -22.54
C LEU A 234 -2.07 -1.10 -23.40
N PHE A 235 -3.27 -1.59 -23.73
CA PHE A 235 -4.26 -0.81 -24.48
C PHE A 235 -4.60 0.51 -23.78
N LEU A 236 -4.86 0.48 -22.46
CA LEU A 236 -5.11 1.69 -21.66
C LEU A 236 -3.91 2.64 -21.67
N SER A 237 -2.69 2.10 -21.63
CA SER A 237 -1.46 2.91 -21.68
C SER A 237 -1.28 3.59 -23.04
N ILE A 238 -1.54 2.89 -24.14
CA ILE A 238 -1.51 3.48 -25.49
C ILE A 238 -2.58 4.57 -25.64
N ALA A 239 -3.81 4.30 -25.18
CA ALA A 239 -4.89 5.29 -25.17
C ALA A 239 -4.51 6.54 -24.35
N ASN A 240 -3.83 6.35 -23.22
CA ASN A 240 -3.33 7.44 -22.39
C ASN A 240 -2.24 8.26 -23.09
N ILE A 241 -1.29 7.60 -23.78
CA ILE A 241 -0.27 8.29 -24.58
C ILE A 241 -0.94 9.13 -25.65
N ALA A 242 -1.92 8.59 -26.38
CA ALA A 242 -2.67 9.30 -27.40
C ALA A 242 -3.43 10.51 -26.80
N LEU A 243 -4.11 10.32 -25.66
CA LEU A 243 -4.79 11.39 -24.94
C LEU A 243 -3.85 12.54 -24.60
N VAL A 244 -2.69 12.25 -24.00
CA VAL A 244 -1.71 13.25 -23.60
C VAL A 244 -1.06 13.92 -24.82
N ALA A 245 -0.72 13.14 -25.85
CA ALA A 245 -0.10 13.67 -27.07
C ALA A 245 -0.99 14.67 -27.81
N PHE A 246 -2.29 14.36 -27.97
CA PHE A 246 -3.21 15.15 -28.77
C PHE A 246 -4.01 16.19 -27.97
N CYS A 247 -4.36 15.90 -26.73
CA CYS A 247 -5.29 16.74 -25.96
C CYS A 247 -4.61 17.61 -24.90
N LEU A 248 -3.49 17.18 -24.31
CA LEU A 248 -2.85 17.93 -23.23
C LEU A 248 -1.94 19.03 -23.81
N PRO A 249 -2.14 20.32 -23.47
CA PRO A 249 -1.20 21.38 -23.82
C PRO A 249 0.04 21.34 -22.94
N GLU A 250 1.14 21.96 -23.39
CA GLU A 250 2.29 22.23 -22.52
C GLU A 250 1.93 23.35 -21.53
N THR A 251 2.12 23.08 -20.24
CA THR A 251 1.74 24.02 -19.17
C THR A 251 2.89 24.87 -18.67
N LEU A 252 4.14 24.45 -18.93
CA LEU A 252 5.33 25.21 -18.54
C LEU A 252 5.85 26.06 -19.70
N ALA A 253 5.62 27.38 -19.63
CA ALA A 253 6.12 28.33 -20.62
C ALA A 253 7.65 28.25 -20.74
N LYS A 254 8.18 28.42 -21.96
CA LYS A 254 9.63 28.29 -22.23
C LYS A 254 10.49 29.25 -21.39
N GLU A 255 9.96 30.44 -21.12
CA GLU A 255 10.63 31.50 -20.32
C GLU A 255 10.76 31.14 -18.82
N LYS A 256 9.93 30.21 -18.34
CA LYS A 256 9.91 29.75 -16.94
C LYS A 256 10.72 28.47 -16.70
N ARG A 257 11.35 27.92 -17.75
CA ARG A 257 12.15 26.69 -17.64
C ARG A 257 13.48 26.95 -16.95
N ALA A 258 13.84 26.05 -16.05
CA ALA A 258 15.07 26.13 -15.30
C ALA A 258 16.27 25.54 -16.08
N PRO A 259 17.51 26.00 -15.88
CA PRO A 259 18.68 25.37 -16.48
C PRO A 259 18.92 23.96 -15.90
N VAL A 260 19.23 23.00 -16.77
CA VAL A 260 19.35 21.56 -16.43
C VAL A 260 20.36 21.30 -15.31
N SER A 261 21.53 21.95 -15.33
CA SER A 261 22.59 21.76 -14.35
C SER A 261 22.19 22.15 -12.92
N PHE A 262 21.48 23.26 -12.77
CA PHE A 262 20.97 23.73 -11.49
C PHE A 262 19.90 22.81 -10.91
N THR A 263 19.08 22.25 -11.79
CA THR A 263 17.95 21.41 -11.44
C THR A 263 18.40 20.03 -10.93
N LEU A 264 19.41 19.43 -11.57
CA LEU A 264 19.94 18.13 -11.15
C LEU A 264 20.72 18.18 -9.82
N TYR A 265 21.45 19.26 -9.54
CA TYR A 265 22.18 19.41 -8.27
C TYR A 265 21.23 19.38 -7.06
N LYS A 266 20.09 20.07 -7.14
CA LYS A 266 19.06 20.05 -6.08
C LYS A 266 18.36 18.71 -5.92
N THR A 267 18.36 17.86 -6.95
CA THR A 267 17.67 16.59 -6.93
C THR A 267 18.24 15.62 -5.89
N VAL A 268 19.55 15.67 -5.62
CA VAL A 268 20.20 14.82 -4.61
C VAL A 268 19.61 15.03 -3.22
N ASP A 269 19.24 16.27 -2.87
CA ASP A 269 18.60 16.58 -1.59
C ASP A 269 17.21 15.96 -1.44
N PHE A 270 16.49 15.77 -2.55
CA PHE A 270 15.17 15.11 -2.56
C PHE A 270 15.24 13.58 -2.53
N VAL A 271 16.40 12.98 -2.77
CA VAL A 271 16.62 11.52 -2.68
C VAL A 271 17.07 11.11 -1.28
N SER A 272 17.67 12.00 -0.51
CA SER A 272 18.12 11.69 0.86
C SER A 272 16.95 11.59 1.84
N PRO A 273 16.69 10.42 2.48
CA PRO A 273 15.62 10.25 3.46
C PRO A 273 15.70 11.25 4.63
N TRP A 274 16.90 11.59 5.06
CA TRP A 274 17.14 12.54 6.16
C TRP A 274 16.74 13.97 5.80
N HIS A 275 17.08 14.40 4.59
CA HIS A 275 16.72 15.72 4.07
C HIS A 275 15.22 15.84 3.84
N LEU A 276 14.57 14.76 3.37
CA LEU A 276 13.11 14.70 3.21
C LEU A 276 12.37 14.82 4.56
N LEU A 277 12.80 14.07 5.58
CA LEU A 277 12.16 14.12 6.90
C LEU A 277 12.31 15.49 7.56
N ASN A 278 13.43 16.18 7.36
CA ASN A 278 13.70 17.50 7.93
C ASN A 278 13.20 18.66 7.05
N PHE A 279 12.64 18.39 5.88
CA PHE A 279 12.20 19.42 4.92
C PHE A 279 13.31 20.43 4.57
N THR A 280 14.57 19.99 4.54
CA THR A 280 15.74 20.85 4.29
C THR A 280 15.74 21.36 2.86
N ALA A 281 15.27 20.57 1.89
CA ALA A 281 15.18 20.93 0.49
C ALA A 281 14.10 22.00 0.19
N VAL A 282 13.23 22.32 1.15
CA VAL A 282 12.18 23.32 0.98
C VAL A 282 12.67 24.68 1.48
N GLU A 283 12.83 25.61 0.55
CA GLU A 283 13.25 26.98 0.83
C GLU A 283 12.10 27.80 1.45
N ASN A 284 12.45 28.92 2.09
CA ASN A 284 11.52 29.91 2.64
C ASN A 284 10.57 29.39 3.75
N LEU A 285 10.98 28.36 4.50
CA LEU A 285 10.30 27.90 5.69
C LEU A 285 10.94 28.45 6.95
N SER A 286 10.13 28.99 7.88
CA SER A 286 10.63 29.35 9.22
C SER A 286 11.04 28.10 10.01
N HIS A 287 11.91 28.26 11.00
CA HIS A 287 12.36 27.14 11.85
C HIS A 287 11.18 26.41 12.53
N TYR A 288 10.18 27.15 12.99
CA TYR A 288 8.95 26.58 13.55
C TYR A 288 8.16 25.75 12.54
N GLN A 289 8.00 26.27 11.30
CA GLN A 289 7.31 25.56 10.23
C GLN A 289 8.04 24.27 9.85
N LYS A 290 9.37 24.31 9.73
CA LYS A 290 10.17 23.10 9.49
C LYS A 290 9.96 22.04 10.56
N LYS A 291 9.98 22.41 11.84
CA LYS A 291 9.76 21.49 12.97
C LYS A 291 8.36 20.86 12.94
N VAL A 292 7.32 21.65 12.62
CA VAL A 292 5.93 21.14 12.52
C VAL A 292 5.77 20.22 11.33
N LEU A 293 6.31 20.60 10.14
CA LEU A 293 6.25 19.81 8.92
C LEU A 293 7.07 18.51 9.04
N SER A 294 8.23 18.54 9.71
CA SER A 294 9.04 17.35 9.99
C SER A 294 8.27 16.33 10.84
N LYS A 295 7.59 16.78 11.90
CA LYS A 295 6.71 15.90 12.70
C LYS A 295 5.57 15.32 11.87
N LEU A 296 4.91 16.16 11.06
CA LEU A 296 3.85 15.72 10.16
C LEU A 296 4.37 14.72 9.12
N GLY A 297 5.54 14.99 8.54
CA GLY A 297 6.21 14.12 7.58
C GLY A 297 6.57 12.75 8.16
N LEU A 298 7.06 12.73 9.40
CA LEU A 298 7.34 11.48 10.12
C LEU A 298 6.07 10.66 10.36
N ILE A 299 4.98 11.30 10.84
CA ILE A 299 3.68 10.62 11.05
C ILE A 299 3.15 10.09 9.71
N TYR A 300 3.23 10.89 8.65
CA TYR A 300 2.82 10.52 7.31
C TYR A 300 3.61 9.33 6.75
N PHE A 301 4.93 9.36 6.95
CA PHE A 301 5.82 8.26 6.57
C PHE A 301 5.47 6.97 7.32
N LEU A 302 5.38 7.01 8.66
CA LEU A 302 5.05 5.85 9.48
C LEU A 302 3.66 5.29 9.16
N TYR A 303 2.68 6.17 8.95
CA TYR A 303 1.33 5.75 8.54
C TYR A 303 1.37 5.00 7.21
N LEU A 304 1.99 5.59 6.18
CA LEU A 304 2.06 4.97 4.85
C LEU A 304 2.96 3.72 4.82
N PHE A 305 3.96 3.67 5.68
CA PHE A 305 4.80 2.49 5.86
C PHE A 305 3.98 1.28 6.33
N VAL A 306 3.19 1.47 7.40
CA VAL A 306 2.31 0.43 7.94
C VAL A 306 1.17 0.13 6.96
N TYR A 307 0.57 1.16 6.37
CA TYR A 307 -0.48 1.05 5.36
C TYR A 307 -0.06 0.18 4.16
N SER A 308 1.08 0.49 3.55
CA SER A 308 1.55 -0.22 2.35
C SER A 308 1.93 -1.67 2.64
N GLY A 309 2.40 -1.93 3.84
CA GLY A 309 2.65 -3.29 4.30
C GLY A 309 1.38 -4.13 4.35
N LEU A 310 0.31 -3.58 4.90
CA LEU A 310 -0.98 -4.27 4.92
C LEU A 310 -1.59 -4.40 3.52
N GLU A 311 -1.61 -3.31 2.74
CA GLU A 311 -2.14 -3.31 1.37
C GLU A 311 -1.57 -4.46 0.53
N PHE A 312 -0.27 -4.71 0.71
CA PHE A 312 0.42 -5.78 0.02
C PHE A 312 0.11 -7.15 0.63
N THR A 313 0.22 -7.30 1.96
CA THR A 313 0.05 -8.60 2.63
C THR A 313 -1.39 -9.09 2.63
N ILE A 314 -2.40 -8.21 2.55
CA ILE A 314 -3.82 -8.60 2.59
C ILE A 314 -4.21 -9.49 1.41
N THR A 315 -3.64 -9.29 0.23
CA THR A 315 -3.90 -10.12 -0.95
C THR A 315 -3.40 -11.55 -0.74
N PHE A 316 -2.23 -11.70 -0.16
CA PHE A 316 -1.66 -13.02 0.17
C PHE A 316 -2.40 -13.67 1.35
N LEU A 317 -2.75 -12.91 2.38
CA LEU A 317 -3.53 -13.40 3.52
C LEU A 317 -4.87 -13.98 3.06
N THR A 318 -5.61 -13.24 2.23
CA THR A 318 -6.91 -13.68 1.73
C THR A 318 -6.78 -14.85 0.77
N HIS A 319 -5.71 -14.92 -0.04
CA HIS A 319 -5.45 -16.04 -0.92
C HIS A 319 -5.10 -17.32 -0.14
N HIS A 320 -4.16 -17.26 0.80
CA HIS A 320 -3.68 -18.45 1.50
C HIS A 320 -4.60 -18.93 2.62
N ASN A 321 -5.10 -18.02 3.48
CA ASN A 321 -5.91 -18.40 4.64
C ASN A 321 -7.39 -18.59 4.29
N PHE A 322 -7.95 -17.69 3.46
CA PHE A 322 -9.37 -17.71 3.11
C PHE A 322 -9.66 -18.35 1.75
N LYS A 323 -8.61 -18.77 1.01
CA LYS A 323 -8.71 -19.36 -0.33
C LYS A 323 -9.47 -18.47 -1.33
N TYR A 324 -9.35 -17.16 -1.17
CA TYR A 324 -9.99 -16.21 -2.08
C TYR A 324 -9.43 -16.34 -3.49
N THR A 325 -10.33 -16.44 -4.44
CA THR A 325 -10.00 -16.32 -5.87
C THR A 325 -9.69 -14.86 -6.22
N ALA A 326 -9.04 -14.62 -7.36
CA ALA A 326 -8.79 -13.27 -7.87
C ALA A 326 -10.08 -12.43 -7.95
N MET A 327 -11.22 -13.05 -8.34
CA MET A 327 -12.51 -12.37 -8.40
C MET A 327 -13.03 -11.97 -7.00
N GLN A 328 -12.85 -12.80 -5.99
CA GLN A 328 -13.25 -12.46 -4.61
C GLN A 328 -12.37 -11.34 -4.05
N GLN A 329 -11.07 -11.34 -4.37
CA GLN A 329 -10.16 -10.24 -4.03
C GLN A 329 -10.55 -8.94 -4.76
N GLY A 330 -10.90 -9.02 -6.03
CA GLY A 330 -11.42 -7.88 -6.78
C GLY A 330 -12.68 -7.26 -6.14
N LYS A 331 -13.63 -8.10 -5.71
CA LYS A 331 -14.84 -7.67 -4.96
C LYS A 331 -14.48 -7.04 -3.61
N MET A 332 -13.49 -7.58 -2.91
CA MET A 332 -12.99 -7.01 -1.65
C MET A 332 -12.44 -5.59 -1.87
N PHE A 333 -11.58 -5.39 -2.87
CA PHE A 333 -11.07 -4.06 -3.22
C PHE A 333 -12.16 -3.11 -3.71
N LEU A 334 -13.18 -3.61 -4.41
CA LEU A 334 -14.36 -2.83 -4.79
C LEU A 334 -15.05 -2.24 -3.55
N VAL A 335 -15.31 -3.04 -2.52
CA VAL A 335 -15.97 -2.58 -1.28
C VAL A 335 -15.11 -1.54 -0.55
N ILE A 336 -13.81 -1.83 -0.37
CA ILE A 336 -12.86 -0.91 0.27
C ILE A 336 -12.81 0.42 -0.51
N GLY A 337 -12.64 0.36 -1.81
CA GLY A 337 -12.57 1.52 -2.68
C GLY A 337 -13.86 2.35 -2.68
N LEU A 338 -15.04 1.70 -2.66
CA LEU A 338 -16.33 2.39 -2.59
C LEU A 338 -16.48 3.17 -1.28
N ILE A 339 -16.14 2.56 -0.14
CA ILE A 339 -16.13 3.25 1.16
C ILE A 339 -15.20 4.46 1.10
N MET A 340 -13.98 4.29 0.58
CA MET A 340 -13.02 5.38 0.44
C MET A 340 -13.54 6.50 -0.47
N ALA A 341 -14.12 6.17 -1.63
CA ALA A 341 -14.63 7.14 -2.58
C ALA A 341 -15.78 7.98 -2.01
N VAL A 342 -16.73 7.35 -1.33
CA VAL A 342 -17.86 8.03 -0.67
C VAL A 342 -17.36 8.98 0.42
N LEU A 343 -16.42 8.53 1.26
CA LEU A 343 -15.89 9.34 2.35
C LEU A 343 -14.99 10.47 1.87
N GLN A 344 -14.09 10.21 0.91
CA GLN A 344 -13.21 11.23 0.33
C GLN A 344 -13.98 12.24 -0.53
N GLY A 345 -14.91 11.76 -1.34
CA GLY A 345 -15.74 12.59 -2.19
C GLY A 345 -16.75 13.46 -1.42
N GLY A 346 -17.30 12.93 -0.33
CA GLY A 346 -18.33 13.58 0.48
C GLY A 346 -17.77 14.32 1.70
N ALA A 347 -17.36 13.56 2.70
CA ALA A 347 -17.01 14.09 4.02
C ALA A 347 -15.65 14.81 4.05
N ALA A 348 -14.58 14.18 3.54
CA ALA A 348 -13.23 14.74 3.63
C ALA A 348 -13.09 16.09 2.90
N ARG A 349 -13.81 16.30 1.80
CA ARG A 349 -13.79 17.56 1.04
C ARG A 349 -14.47 18.72 1.76
N ARG A 350 -15.35 18.45 2.73
CA ARG A 350 -16.10 19.47 3.48
C ARG A 350 -15.44 19.85 4.80
N LEU A 351 -14.36 19.16 5.20
CA LEU A 351 -13.67 19.40 6.44
C LEU A 351 -12.91 20.73 6.41
N GLY A 352 -13.19 21.58 7.38
CA GLY A 352 -12.37 22.77 7.68
C GLY A 352 -11.03 22.38 8.33
N THR A 353 -10.10 23.31 8.44
CA THR A 353 -8.73 23.05 8.91
C THR A 353 -8.68 22.35 10.27
N LYS A 354 -9.46 22.82 11.27
CA LYS A 354 -9.53 22.20 12.60
C LYS A 354 -10.14 20.80 12.57
N SER A 355 -11.21 20.61 11.81
CA SER A 355 -11.86 19.30 11.65
C SER A 355 -10.96 18.31 10.90
N ALA A 356 -10.15 18.75 9.96
CA ALA A 356 -9.16 17.92 9.26
C ALA A 356 -8.05 17.43 10.21
N GLU A 357 -7.60 18.26 11.15
CA GLU A 357 -6.63 17.84 12.18
C GLU A 357 -7.21 16.75 13.11
N VAL A 358 -8.46 16.91 13.54
CA VAL A 358 -9.16 15.91 14.36
C VAL A 358 -9.35 14.61 13.56
N ALA A 359 -9.85 14.72 12.32
CA ALA A 359 -10.05 13.57 11.45
C ALA A 359 -8.74 12.80 11.19
N ALA A 360 -7.62 13.50 10.97
CA ALA A 360 -6.31 12.86 10.80
C ALA A 360 -5.90 12.10 12.08
N ARG A 361 -6.07 12.68 13.26
CA ARG A 361 -5.73 12.01 14.55
C ARG A 361 -6.58 10.76 14.76
N VAL A 362 -7.90 10.88 14.58
CA VAL A 362 -8.84 9.76 14.74
C VAL A 362 -8.50 8.65 13.75
N SER A 363 -8.21 8.98 12.48
CA SER A 363 -7.85 8.00 11.47
C SER A 363 -6.56 7.24 11.80
N VAL A 364 -5.53 7.96 12.26
CA VAL A 364 -4.27 7.32 12.68
C VAL A 364 -4.50 6.43 13.91
N ALA A 365 -5.31 6.89 14.89
CA ALA A 365 -5.65 6.10 16.07
C ALA A 365 -6.51 4.87 15.75
N LEU A 366 -7.33 4.90 14.70
CA LEU A 366 -8.16 3.77 14.25
C LEU A 366 -7.33 2.66 13.59
N THR A 367 -6.19 2.99 13.02
CA THR A 367 -5.34 2.05 12.27
C THR A 367 -4.92 0.82 13.10
N PRO A 368 -4.43 0.93 14.36
CA PRO A 368 -4.08 -0.25 15.17
C PRO A 368 -5.25 -1.21 15.39
N PHE A 369 -6.47 -0.71 15.55
CA PHE A 369 -7.66 -1.55 15.71
C PHE A 369 -8.01 -2.30 14.43
N ALA A 370 -7.87 -1.65 13.26
CA ALA A 370 -8.03 -2.32 11.98
C ALA A 370 -7.03 -3.48 11.82
N PHE A 371 -5.76 -3.24 12.17
CA PHE A 371 -4.72 -4.27 12.12
C PHE A 371 -4.96 -5.40 13.12
N LEU A 372 -5.42 -5.09 14.32
CA LEU A 372 -5.78 -6.09 15.33
C LEU A 372 -6.89 -7.01 14.81
N CYS A 373 -7.95 -6.45 14.23
CA CYS A 373 -9.04 -7.24 13.64
C CYS A 373 -8.54 -8.16 12.52
N ILE A 374 -7.67 -7.65 11.62
CA ILE A 374 -7.10 -8.46 10.55
C ILE A 374 -6.14 -9.53 11.09
N ALA A 375 -5.38 -9.23 12.13
CA ALA A 375 -4.53 -10.21 12.79
C ALA A 375 -5.34 -11.33 13.48
N LEU A 376 -6.45 -10.98 14.15
CA LEU A 376 -7.38 -11.95 14.72
C LEU A 376 -8.03 -12.83 13.64
N ALA A 377 -8.37 -12.26 12.49
CA ALA A 377 -8.89 -13.01 11.34
C ALA A 377 -7.89 -14.06 10.81
N ALA A 378 -6.59 -13.86 11.01
CA ALA A 378 -5.54 -14.79 10.58
C ALA A 378 -5.35 -15.98 11.52
N LEU A 379 -5.92 -15.95 12.73
CA LEU A 379 -5.86 -17.07 13.70
C LEU A 379 -6.77 -18.22 13.26
N SER A 380 -6.36 -19.45 13.55
CA SER A 380 -7.14 -20.65 13.26
C SER A 380 -8.47 -20.69 14.05
N ASN A 381 -8.44 -20.23 15.30
CA ASN A 381 -9.60 -20.11 16.19
C ASN A 381 -9.62 -18.71 16.83
N PRO A 382 -10.18 -17.72 16.15
CA PRO A 382 -10.25 -16.37 16.71
C PRO A 382 -11.28 -16.33 17.86
N PRO A 383 -11.06 -15.48 18.88
CA PRO A 383 -11.99 -15.33 19.98
C PRO A 383 -13.28 -14.62 19.51
N PHE A 384 -14.40 -14.97 20.08
CA PHE A 384 -15.75 -14.37 19.99
C PHE A 384 -16.44 -14.41 18.63
N LEU A 385 -15.75 -14.22 17.50
CA LEU A 385 -16.37 -14.07 16.18
C LEU A 385 -15.67 -14.96 15.14
N ALA A 386 -16.41 -15.34 14.08
CA ALA A 386 -15.84 -16.08 12.96
C ALA A 386 -14.72 -15.29 12.26
N PRO A 387 -13.68 -15.97 11.71
CA PRO A 387 -12.54 -15.31 11.06
C PRO A 387 -12.95 -14.33 9.98
N LEU A 388 -14.00 -14.65 9.22
CA LEU A 388 -14.51 -13.80 8.15
C LEU A 388 -15.10 -12.47 8.67
N ILE A 389 -15.75 -12.47 9.82
CA ILE A 389 -16.31 -11.26 10.44
C ILE A 389 -15.17 -10.36 10.90
N TRP A 390 -14.14 -10.91 11.53
CA TRP A 390 -12.95 -10.17 11.92
C TRP A 390 -12.25 -9.55 10.71
N LEU A 391 -12.13 -10.31 9.59
CA LEU A 391 -11.54 -9.80 8.35
C LEU A 391 -12.30 -8.58 7.83
N TRP A 392 -13.61 -8.70 7.64
CA TRP A 392 -14.41 -7.62 7.08
C TRP A 392 -14.50 -6.40 8.01
N THR A 393 -14.58 -6.61 9.31
CA THR A 393 -14.51 -5.51 10.30
C THR A 393 -13.19 -4.76 10.18
N GLY A 394 -12.08 -5.48 10.13
CA GLY A 394 -10.75 -4.90 9.94
C GLY A 394 -10.62 -4.13 8.62
N LEU A 395 -11.15 -4.67 7.53
CA LEU A 395 -11.13 -4.03 6.20
C LEU A 395 -11.97 -2.74 6.16
N VAL A 396 -13.14 -2.72 6.80
CA VAL A 396 -13.96 -1.50 6.92
C VAL A 396 -13.25 -0.44 7.74
N LEU A 397 -12.67 -0.80 8.89
CA LEU A 397 -11.88 0.14 9.72
C LEU A 397 -10.66 0.66 8.96
N TYR A 398 -10.00 -0.18 8.19
CA TYR A 398 -8.87 0.19 7.34
C TYR A 398 -9.30 1.19 6.24
N ALA A 399 -10.42 0.95 5.57
CA ALA A 399 -10.97 1.85 4.56
C ALA A 399 -11.34 3.22 5.17
N LEU A 400 -11.98 3.24 6.36
CA LEU A 400 -12.31 4.45 7.11
C LEU A 400 -11.04 5.24 7.48
N SER A 401 -10.03 4.57 8.02
CA SER A 401 -8.75 5.20 8.35
C SER A 401 -8.11 5.83 7.12
N THR A 402 -8.00 5.09 6.05
CA THR A 402 -7.31 5.53 4.83
C THR A 402 -8.00 6.70 4.14
N ALA A 403 -9.32 6.72 4.13
CA ALA A 403 -10.10 7.78 3.50
C ALA A 403 -9.74 9.18 4.04
N PHE A 404 -9.46 9.30 5.33
CA PHE A 404 -9.17 10.59 5.96
C PHE A 404 -7.68 10.83 6.20
N ALA A 405 -6.89 9.81 6.58
CA ALA A 405 -5.50 9.99 6.99
C ALA A 405 -4.66 10.73 5.95
N VAL A 406 -4.56 10.17 4.74
CA VAL A 406 -3.70 10.74 3.68
C VAL A 406 -4.21 12.10 3.23
N SER A 407 -5.53 12.21 2.98
CA SER A 407 -6.16 13.44 2.48
C SER A 407 -6.05 14.59 3.48
N CYS A 408 -6.28 14.32 4.78
CA CYS A 408 -6.19 15.33 5.82
C CYS A 408 -4.73 15.74 6.10
N MET A 409 -3.78 14.77 6.18
CA MET A 409 -2.37 15.08 6.42
C MET A 409 -1.75 15.92 5.28
N THR A 410 -2.06 15.60 4.03
CA THR A 410 -1.60 16.42 2.88
C THR A 410 -2.22 17.82 2.89
N SER A 411 -3.50 17.95 3.25
CA SER A 411 -4.17 19.24 3.41
C SER A 411 -3.55 20.08 4.54
N ILE A 412 -3.25 19.47 5.70
CA ILE A 412 -2.58 20.12 6.82
C ILE A 412 -1.19 20.60 6.39
N GLY A 413 -0.41 19.76 5.69
CA GLY A 413 0.90 20.12 5.16
C GLY A 413 0.86 21.33 4.22
N ALA A 414 -0.09 21.33 3.28
CA ALA A 414 -0.29 22.45 2.36
C ALA A 414 -0.69 23.74 3.08
N ASN A 415 -1.54 23.66 4.12
CA ASN A 415 -2.01 24.84 4.86
C ASN A 415 -0.96 25.42 5.83
N ARG A 416 0.00 24.61 6.29
CA ARG A 416 1.12 25.06 7.15
C ARG A 416 2.28 25.65 6.35
N ALA A 417 2.31 25.46 5.03
CA ALA A 417 3.33 25.98 4.13
C ALA A 417 2.97 27.39 3.61
N PRO A 418 3.95 28.31 3.47
CA PRO A 418 3.78 29.55 2.72
C PRO A 418 3.32 29.27 1.27
N GLY A 419 2.59 30.20 0.66
CA GLY A 419 2.02 30.03 -0.70
C GLY A 419 3.04 29.53 -1.73
N ALA A 420 4.23 30.14 -1.76
CA ALA A 420 5.32 29.78 -2.68
C ALA A 420 5.93 28.40 -2.41
N ALA A 421 5.94 27.92 -1.16
CA ALA A 421 6.57 26.66 -0.77
C ALA A 421 5.59 25.45 -0.73
N ARG A 422 4.29 25.66 -0.96
CA ARG A 422 3.26 24.59 -0.87
C ARG A 422 3.53 23.42 -1.79
N GLY A 423 3.92 23.70 -3.05
CA GLY A 423 4.24 22.65 -4.01
C GLY A 423 5.41 21.78 -3.57
N ALA A 424 6.49 22.42 -3.07
CA ALA A 424 7.66 21.72 -2.57
C ALA A 424 7.34 20.86 -1.33
N VAL A 425 6.53 21.37 -0.39
CA VAL A 425 6.07 20.59 0.78
C VAL A 425 5.24 19.38 0.38
N LEU A 426 4.32 19.54 -0.56
CA LEU A 426 3.52 18.42 -1.08
C LEU A 426 4.40 17.40 -1.82
N GLY A 427 5.38 17.87 -2.59
CA GLY A 427 6.38 17.03 -3.25
C GLY A 427 7.19 16.20 -2.24
N THR A 428 7.68 16.84 -1.18
CA THR A 428 8.42 16.16 -0.10
C THR A 428 7.57 15.10 0.60
N LEU A 429 6.31 15.42 0.95
CA LEU A 429 5.39 14.43 1.53
C LEU A 429 5.17 13.24 0.58
N ARG A 430 5.08 13.50 -0.71
CA ARG A 430 4.91 12.45 -1.70
C ARG A 430 6.13 11.55 -1.84
N SER A 431 7.34 12.12 -1.81
CA SER A 431 8.60 11.36 -1.79
C SER A 431 8.72 10.51 -0.53
N LEU A 432 8.36 11.06 0.64
CA LEU A 432 8.25 10.29 1.88
C LEU A 432 7.25 9.14 1.78
N GLY A 433 6.11 9.35 1.13
CA GLY A 433 5.13 8.30 0.87
C GLY A 433 5.62 7.22 -0.09
N ALA A 434 6.41 7.56 -1.10
CA ALA A 434 7.03 6.59 -2.00
C ALA A 434 8.10 5.75 -1.28
N LEU A 435 8.93 6.39 -0.45
CA LEU A 435 9.91 5.71 0.41
C LEU A 435 9.23 4.76 1.41
N ALA A 436 8.13 5.20 2.02
CA ALA A 436 7.33 4.38 2.93
C ALA A 436 6.79 3.12 2.23
N ARG A 437 6.27 3.27 1.00
CA ARG A 437 5.80 2.14 0.19
C ARG A 437 6.93 1.23 -0.31
N ALA A 438 8.14 1.75 -0.43
CA ALA A 438 9.30 0.93 -0.75
C ALA A 438 9.74 0.04 0.43
N ALA A 439 9.71 0.57 1.65
CA ALA A 439 10.16 -0.14 2.84
C ALA A 439 9.06 -1.01 3.50
N GLY A 440 7.79 -0.58 3.40
CA GLY A 440 6.66 -1.20 4.10
C GLY A 440 6.46 -2.68 3.80
N PRO A 441 6.25 -3.10 2.54
CA PRO A 441 5.98 -4.50 2.21
C PRO A 441 7.10 -5.44 2.63
N LEU A 442 8.36 -5.04 2.48
CA LEU A 442 9.52 -5.87 2.84
C LEU A 442 9.60 -6.11 4.35
N LEU A 443 9.46 -5.05 5.15
CA LEU A 443 9.60 -5.16 6.61
C LEU A 443 8.37 -5.77 7.27
N THR A 444 7.16 -5.48 6.78
CA THR A 444 5.94 -6.08 7.34
C THR A 444 5.82 -7.56 7.03
N SER A 445 6.22 -8.01 5.83
CA SER A 445 6.27 -9.43 5.50
C SER A 445 7.29 -10.18 6.36
N SER A 446 8.43 -9.55 6.69
CA SER A 446 9.42 -10.11 7.62
C SER A 446 8.89 -10.20 9.05
N ALA A 447 8.21 -9.15 9.54
CA ALA A 447 7.62 -9.12 10.87
C ALA A 447 6.49 -10.14 11.02
N SER A 448 5.63 -10.28 10.01
CA SER A 448 4.58 -11.31 9.97
C SER A 448 5.16 -12.72 10.03
N GLY A 449 6.30 -12.94 9.38
CA GLY A 449 7.04 -14.21 9.44
C GLY A 449 7.51 -14.55 10.85
N ARG A 450 8.12 -13.60 11.55
CA ARG A 450 8.60 -13.80 12.95
C ARG A 450 7.45 -14.08 13.92
N ALA A 451 6.37 -13.31 13.83
CA ALA A 451 5.18 -13.52 14.66
C ALA A 451 4.55 -14.90 14.42
N GLY A 452 4.49 -15.36 13.17
CA GLY A 452 4.00 -16.68 12.82
C GLY A 452 4.91 -17.81 13.30
N ALA A 453 6.23 -17.64 13.30
CA ALA A 453 7.19 -18.61 13.85
C ALA A 453 7.05 -18.72 15.36
N ALA A 454 7.01 -17.61 16.08
CA ALA A 454 6.82 -17.57 17.52
C ALA A 454 5.48 -18.21 17.94
N HIS A 455 4.40 -17.95 17.19
CA HIS A 455 3.10 -18.58 17.46
C HIS A 455 3.13 -20.11 17.26
N LYS A 456 3.79 -20.58 16.19
CA LYS A 456 3.92 -22.01 15.92
C LYS A 456 4.74 -22.72 17.01
N GLU A 457 5.81 -22.09 17.47
CA GLU A 457 6.64 -22.63 18.56
C GLU A 457 5.88 -22.64 19.89
N ASN A 458 5.14 -21.57 20.21
CA ASN A 458 4.26 -21.55 21.38
C ASN A 458 3.18 -22.65 21.32
N LEU A 459 2.59 -22.89 20.14
CA LEU A 459 1.60 -23.96 19.98
C LEU A 459 2.25 -25.36 20.16
N ARG A 460 3.46 -25.54 19.64
CA ARG A 460 4.23 -26.77 19.84
C ARG A 460 4.55 -27.02 21.31
N LEU A 461 5.07 -25.98 21.98
CA LEU A 461 5.39 -26.05 23.41
C LEU A 461 4.14 -26.31 24.25
N LYS A 462 2.98 -25.72 23.88
CA LYS A 462 1.71 -25.99 24.56
C LYS A 462 1.28 -27.45 24.40
N ASN A 463 1.33 -28.01 23.19
CA ASN A 463 0.98 -29.40 22.94
C ASN A 463 1.93 -30.36 23.66
N GLU A 464 3.21 -30.00 23.80
CA GLU A 464 4.19 -30.78 24.54
C GLU A 464 3.95 -30.70 26.06
N LEU A 465 3.52 -29.54 26.54
CA LEU A 465 3.10 -29.37 27.95
C LEU A 465 1.85 -30.21 28.26
N ASP A 466 0.81 -30.12 27.43
CA ASP A 466 -0.41 -30.93 27.58
C ASP A 466 -0.09 -32.45 27.61
N ARG A 467 0.82 -32.89 26.74
CA ARG A 467 1.27 -34.28 26.72
C ARG A 467 2.03 -34.69 28.01
N LEU A 468 2.92 -33.82 28.49
CA LEU A 468 3.66 -34.07 29.73
C LEU A 468 2.74 -34.07 30.97
N GLU A 469 1.68 -33.23 30.96
CA GLU A 469 0.66 -33.26 32.02
C GLU A 469 -0.15 -34.56 31.98
N GLU A 470 -0.52 -35.08 30.83
CA GLU A 470 -1.18 -36.38 30.68
C GLU A 470 -0.27 -37.53 31.18
N GLU A 471 1.00 -37.54 30.78
CA GLU A 471 1.98 -38.54 31.27
C GLU A 471 2.17 -38.47 32.79
N ASN A 472 2.22 -37.25 33.36
CA ASN A 472 2.34 -37.06 34.82
C ASN A 472 1.09 -37.57 35.56
N ASN A 473 -0.10 -37.27 35.04
CA ASN A 473 -1.34 -37.78 35.63
C ASN A 473 -1.43 -39.31 35.56
N MET A 474 -1.01 -39.90 34.45
CA MET A 474 -0.92 -41.39 34.34
C MET A 474 0.09 -42.00 35.29
N LEU A 475 1.24 -41.33 35.48
CA LEU A 475 2.24 -41.80 36.47
C LEU A 475 1.73 -41.70 37.91
N ARG A 476 1.03 -40.62 38.25
CA ARG A 476 0.37 -40.47 39.57
C ARG A 476 -0.66 -41.56 39.82
N LEU A 477 -1.50 -41.84 38.84
CA LEU A 477 -2.50 -42.93 38.95
C LEU A 477 -1.85 -44.28 39.11
N LYS A 478 -0.77 -44.57 38.38
CA LYS A 478 0.00 -45.82 38.55
C LYS A 478 0.63 -45.90 39.93
N PHE A 479 1.12 -44.77 40.45
CA PHE A 479 1.72 -44.72 41.79
C PHE A 479 0.66 -44.96 42.88
N GLU A 480 -0.53 -44.37 42.79
CA GLU A 480 -1.67 -44.63 43.69
C GLU A 480 -2.06 -46.11 43.68
N ILE A 481 -2.24 -46.72 42.50
CA ILE A 481 -2.58 -48.14 42.38
C ILE A 481 -1.48 -49.03 43.02
N LEU A 482 -0.20 -48.72 42.83
CA LEU A 482 0.90 -49.45 43.45
C LEU A 482 0.90 -49.31 44.99
N LEU A 483 0.59 -48.10 45.50
CA LEU A 483 0.48 -47.84 46.93
C LEU A 483 -0.68 -48.62 47.56
N ASP A 484 -1.83 -48.67 46.89
CA ASP A 484 -3.00 -49.46 47.31
C ASP A 484 -2.66 -50.98 47.32
N MET A 485 -2.01 -51.49 46.26
CA MET A 485 -1.56 -52.87 46.20
C MET A 485 -0.54 -53.21 47.29
N MET A 486 0.35 -52.30 47.65
CA MET A 486 1.32 -52.49 48.75
C MET A 486 0.62 -52.49 50.12
N THR A 487 -0.36 -51.58 50.32
CA THR A 487 -1.15 -51.56 51.57
C THR A 487 -1.99 -52.81 51.72
N ASP A 488 -2.64 -53.28 50.66
CA ASP A 488 -3.37 -54.57 50.70
C ASP A 488 -2.44 -55.76 51.06
N LYS A 489 -1.27 -55.79 50.44
CA LYS A 489 -0.27 -56.82 50.74
C LYS A 489 0.28 -56.79 52.19
N THR A 490 0.47 -55.59 52.75
CA THR A 490 0.86 -55.43 54.16
C THR A 490 -0.25 -55.88 55.11
N VAL A 491 -1.50 -55.55 54.84
CA VAL A 491 -2.68 -55.99 55.62
C VAL A 491 -2.85 -57.51 55.53
N GLU A 492 -2.72 -58.11 54.32
CA GLU A 492 -2.72 -59.58 54.17
C GLU A 492 -1.60 -60.25 54.99
N ALA A 493 -0.39 -59.69 55.00
CA ALA A 493 0.74 -60.21 55.77
C ALA A 493 0.49 -60.12 57.29
N GLU A 494 -0.01 -58.99 57.79
CA GLU A 494 -0.42 -58.82 59.19
C GLU A 494 -1.50 -59.82 59.63
N GLN A 495 -2.53 -59.98 58.79
CA GLN A 495 -3.59 -60.99 59.08
C GLN A 495 -3.04 -62.39 59.10
N ALA A 496 -2.12 -62.76 58.21
CA ALA A 496 -1.49 -64.05 58.19
C ALA A 496 -0.61 -64.27 59.43
N GLU A 497 0.10 -63.25 59.93
CA GLU A 497 0.86 -63.34 61.21
C GLU A 497 -0.05 -63.48 62.42
N LEU A 498 -1.19 -62.72 62.43
CA LEU A 498 -2.19 -62.84 63.52
C LEU A 498 -2.77 -64.28 63.59
N GLN A 499 -3.14 -64.85 62.43
CA GLN A 499 -3.63 -66.21 62.33
C GLN A 499 -2.58 -67.25 62.79
N ARG A 500 -1.31 -67.04 62.42
CA ARG A 500 -0.22 -67.88 62.91
C ARG A 500 -0.05 -67.83 64.44
N SER A 501 -0.09 -66.64 65.03
CA SER A 501 0.01 -66.42 66.46
C SER A 501 -1.17 -67.07 67.22
N GLN A 502 -2.41 -66.93 66.69
CA GLN A 502 -3.60 -67.56 67.24
C GLN A 502 -3.55 -69.12 67.16
N SER A 503 -3.10 -69.66 66.03
CA SER A 503 -2.89 -71.10 65.89
C SER A 503 -1.76 -71.67 66.84
N LEU A 504 -0.70 -70.91 67.00
CA LEU A 504 0.37 -71.29 67.98
C LEU A 504 -0.12 -71.22 69.43
N SER A 505 -0.97 -70.22 69.76
CA SER A 505 -1.55 -70.11 71.08
C SER A 505 -2.54 -71.27 71.38
N SER A 506 -3.34 -71.65 70.40
CA SER A 506 -4.28 -72.76 70.49
C SER A 506 -3.59 -74.11 70.58
N LEU A 507 -2.45 -74.30 69.89
CA LEU A 507 -1.57 -75.52 70.03
C LEU A 507 -0.91 -75.58 71.40
N LYS A 508 -0.45 -74.42 71.93
CA LYS A 508 0.08 -74.37 73.32
C LYS A 508 -0.99 -74.65 74.35
N GLN A 509 -2.22 -74.27 74.15
CA GLN A 509 -3.34 -74.60 75.03
C GLN A 509 -3.72 -76.12 74.98
N LYS A 510 -3.71 -76.70 73.76
CA LYS A 510 -3.95 -78.14 73.58
C LYS A 510 -2.80 -79.01 74.23
N SER A 511 -1.54 -78.53 74.09
CA SER A 511 -0.37 -79.22 74.75
C SER A 511 -0.42 -79.12 76.26
N LYS A 512 -0.96 -78.09 76.86
CA LYS A 512 -1.20 -77.97 78.31
C LYS A 512 -2.33 -78.87 78.80
N LYS A 513 -3.40 -79.12 77.98
CA LYS A 513 -4.53 -80.04 78.33
C LYS A 513 -4.15 -81.55 78.20
N SER A 514 -3.11 -81.90 77.48
CA SER A 514 -2.61 -83.29 77.32
C SER A 514 -1.59 -83.72 78.39
N LYS A 515 -1.28 -82.83 79.35
CA LYS A 515 -0.35 -83.12 80.45
C LYS A 515 -1.02 -83.19 81.84
N TRP A 516 -2.35 -83.38 81.84
CA TRP A 516 -3.07 -83.76 83.07
C TRP A 516 -3.76 -85.09 82.91
#